data_499bb19ac1eb038490b8544b34a63b90
#
_entry.id   499bb19ac1eb038490b8544b34a63b90
#
_cell.length_a   1.000
_cell.length_b   1.000
_cell.length_c   1.000
_cell.angle_alpha   90.00
_cell.angle_beta   90.00
_cell.angle_gamma   90.00
#
_symmetry.space_group_name_H-M   'P 1'
#
loop_
_entity.id
_entity.type
_entity.pdbx_description
1 polymer ?
#
loop_
_entity_poly.entity_id
_entity_poly.type
_entity_poly.pdbx_seq_one_letter_code
_entity_poly.pdbx_strand_id
1 'polypeptide(L)'
;MSRLSGLGAVITLLLACDIAAAQPIDLEAQMRKIAASAPGTLGVRIVHVESGAGVSVNDAEWFPMMSVYKLPIAIHALRQAERGKLDLARSIELTAEDRRPGFSPLARQIAEQGPVSLTVRELISSVMRISDNTASDALLRAAGGPKAVGATLGELGIHGVDVSRYELEFAADYHGVCCLEQMRPFSLERFIDAVERVPPATRRKAAQSFVSDRRDSAQPDGIAGLLVRLTRGELLDAEHTRWLLDEMAEMHTRDTRIRAGLPPGTRVSLRPGTSGETDGVRAAHNDNAVIVLPNNRGHLVIAALMKGSRGTEEKRDATLAAVARAAYRWAMER
;
A
#
# COMPACT_ATOMS: atom_id res chain seq x y z
N MET A 1 -3.96 85.85 41.59
CA MET A 1 -4.85 84.70 41.50
C MET A 1 -4.48 83.99 40.19
N SER A 2 -3.58 83.01 40.26
CA SER A 2 -3.07 82.25 39.13
C SER A 2 -3.74 80.88 39.09
N ARG A 3 -4.32 80.50 37.95
CA ARG A 3 -4.84 79.15 37.70
C ARG A 3 -3.83 78.41 36.88
N LEU A 4 -3.26 77.33 37.44
CA LEU A 4 -2.48 76.31 36.76
C LEU A 4 -3.43 75.31 36.12
N SER A 5 -3.33 75.12 34.76
CA SER A 5 -4.00 74.09 34.01
C SER A 5 -3.02 72.98 33.82
N GLY A 6 -3.28 71.82 34.45
CA GLY A 6 -2.52 70.57 34.20
C GLY A 6 -3.02 69.84 32.94
N LEU A 7 -2.14 69.64 31.98
CA LEU A 7 -2.37 68.74 30.81
C LEU A 7 -1.96 67.30 31.20
N GLY A 8 -2.94 66.43 31.34
CA GLY A 8 -2.70 64.98 31.49
C GLY A 8 -2.44 64.34 30.15
N ALA A 9 -1.22 63.84 29.91
CA ALA A 9 -0.88 63.03 28.73
C ALA A 9 -1.36 61.59 28.94
N VAL A 10 -2.31 61.15 28.15
CA VAL A 10 -2.72 59.76 28.09
C VAL A 10 -1.75 58.99 27.13
N ILE A 11 -0.89 58.19 27.69
CA ILE A 11 -0.02 57.29 26.92
C ILE A 11 -0.84 56.02 26.57
N THR A 12 -1.28 55.91 25.32
CA THR A 12 -1.91 54.68 24.79
C THR A 12 -0.81 53.69 24.43
N LEU A 13 -0.67 52.66 25.26
CA LEU A 13 0.25 51.53 24.98
C LEU A 13 -0.39 50.65 23.92
N LEU A 14 0.07 50.74 22.67
CA LEU A 14 -0.27 49.79 21.60
C LEU A 14 0.52 48.52 21.82
N LEU A 15 -0.13 47.49 22.35
CA LEU A 15 0.39 46.12 22.33
C LEU A 15 0.34 45.63 20.87
N ALA A 16 1.48 45.66 20.19
CA ALA A 16 1.68 44.96 18.93
C ALA A 16 1.72 43.44 19.24
N CYS A 17 0.63 42.74 18.97
CA CYS A 17 0.63 41.29 18.94
C CYS A 17 1.37 40.87 17.68
N ASP A 18 2.66 40.51 17.80
CA ASP A 18 3.39 39.83 16.73
C ASP A 18 2.73 38.48 16.51
N ILE A 19 1.86 38.38 15.51
CA ILE A 19 1.42 37.13 14.96
C ILE A 19 2.63 36.58 14.19
N ALA A 20 3.44 35.76 14.88
CA ALA A 20 4.50 35.02 14.23
C ALA A 20 3.86 34.17 13.12
N ALA A 21 4.06 34.57 11.88
CA ALA A 21 3.63 33.80 10.74
C ALA A 21 4.25 32.39 10.85
N ALA A 22 3.41 31.38 10.94
CA ALA A 22 3.88 30.00 11.02
C ALA A 22 4.77 29.72 9.80
N GLN A 23 6.00 29.29 10.06
CA GLN A 23 6.94 28.94 8.99
C GLN A 23 6.32 27.86 8.11
N PRO A 24 6.37 27.98 6.77
CA PRO A 24 5.86 26.94 5.89
C PRO A 24 6.44 25.59 6.25
N ILE A 25 5.61 24.53 6.21
CA ILE A 25 6.05 23.18 6.53
C ILE A 25 7.11 22.73 5.50
N ASP A 26 8.34 22.52 5.96
CA ASP A 26 9.37 21.82 5.19
C ASP A 26 9.10 20.32 5.27
N LEU A 27 8.29 19.84 4.33
CA LEU A 27 7.89 18.42 4.27
C LEU A 27 9.10 17.53 3.99
N GLU A 28 10.07 17.97 3.18
CA GLU A 28 11.24 17.18 2.85
C GLU A 28 12.10 16.93 4.09
N ALA A 29 12.41 17.97 4.85
CA ALA A 29 13.16 17.83 6.11
C ALA A 29 12.42 16.93 7.11
N GLN A 30 11.08 17.05 7.21
CA GLN A 30 10.29 16.16 8.06
C GLN A 30 10.36 14.69 7.61
N MET A 31 10.25 14.42 6.30
CA MET A 31 10.34 13.05 5.77
C MET A 31 11.73 12.45 6.00
N ARG A 32 12.80 13.22 5.80
CA ARG A 32 14.18 12.78 6.12
C ARG A 32 14.33 12.43 7.60
N LYS A 33 13.77 13.23 8.51
CA LYS A 33 13.80 12.97 9.95
C LYS A 33 13.03 11.70 10.32
N ILE A 34 11.84 11.50 9.75
CA ILE A 34 11.03 10.29 9.99
C ILE A 34 11.77 9.06 9.46
N ALA A 35 12.34 9.13 8.25
CA ALA A 35 13.09 8.03 7.66
C ALA A 35 14.34 7.67 8.48
N ALA A 36 15.06 8.66 9.00
CA ALA A 36 16.24 8.43 9.85
C ALA A 36 15.90 7.77 11.19
N SER A 37 14.68 7.95 11.73
CA SER A 37 14.21 7.34 12.99
C SER A 37 13.38 6.06 12.78
N ALA A 38 13.13 5.66 11.54
CA ALA A 38 12.36 4.47 11.22
C ALA A 38 13.05 3.19 11.70
N PRO A 39 12.29 2.16 12.10
CA PRO A 39 12.89 0.89 12.57
C PRO A 39 13.51 0.04 11.46
N GLY A 40 13.48 0.49 10.22
CA GLY A 40 14.03 -0.14 9.02
C GLY A 40 14.27 0.89 7.93
N THR A 41 14.69 0.47 6.74
CA THR A 41 14.78 1.38 5.60
C THR A 41 13.37 1.80 5.17
N LEU A 42 13.10 3.10 5.23
CA LEU A 42 11.83 3.69 4.80
C LEU A 42 12.02 4.44 3.48
N GLY A 43 11.23 4.10 2.48
CA GLY A 43 11.07 4.81 1.23
C GLY A 43 9.70 5.49 1.17
N VAL A 44 9.68 6.75 0.76
CA VAL A 44 8.44 7.56 0.70
C VAL A 44 8.40 8.36 -0.59
N ARG A 45 7.24 8.39 -1.23
CA ARG A 45 6.87 9.38 -2.24
C ARG A 45 5.50 9.96 -1.90
N ILE A 46 5.43 11.29 -1.82
CA ILE A 46 4.20 12.04 -1.54
C ILE A 46 3.95 12.95 -2.73
N VAL A 47 2.70 12.99 -3.23
CA VAL A 47 2.32 13.82 -4.37
C VAL A 47 0.93 14.39 -4.13
N HIS A 48 0.81 15.72 -4.22
CA HIS A 48 -0.49 16.39 -4.38
C HIS A 48 -0.87 16.29 -5.86
N VAL A 49 -1.94 15.55 -6.16
CA VAL A 49 -2.25 15.06 -7.51
C VAL A 49 -2.49 16.20 -8.50
N GLU A 50 -3.24 17.22 -8.09
CA GLU A 50 -3.66 18.33 -8.96
C GLU A 50 -2.53 19.29 -9.29
N SER A 51 -1.65 19.58 -8.35
CA SER A 51 -0.52 20.49 -8.58
C SER A 51 0.76 19.78 -9.05
N GLY A 52 0.85 18.46 -8.87
CA GLY A 52 2.07 17.69 -9.09
C GLY A 52 3.17 17.93 -8.05
N ALA A 53 2.96 18.83 -7.08
CA ALA A 53 3.92 19.10 -6.03
C ALA A 53 4.07 17.90 -5.09
N GLY A 54 5.27 17.67 -4.60
CA GLY A 54 5.53 16.54 -3.71
C GLY A 54 6.97 16.47 -3.25
N VAL A 55 7.24 15.47 -2.42
CA VAL A 55 8.58 15.18 -1.90
C VAL A 55 8.85 13.68 -1.93
N SER A 56 10.11 13.31 -1.84
CA SER A 56 10.52 11.92 -1.78
C SER A 56 11.71 11.69 -0.85
N VAL A 57 11.81 10.46 -0.33
CA VAL A 57 12.98 9.95 0.38
C VAL A 57 13.15 8.48 -0.03
N ASN A 58 14.34 8.08 -0.45
CA ASN A 58 14.68 6.72 -0.90
C ASN A 58 13.70 6.19 -1.97
N ASP A 59 13.17 7.07 -2.81
CA ASP A 59 12.10 6.77 -3.77
C ASP A 59 12.54 5.92 -4.96
N ALA A 60 13.85 5.83 -5.23
CA ALA A 60 14.44 4.96 -6.24
C ALA A 60 14.90 3.59 -5.68
N GLU A 61 14.81 3.37 -4.36
CA GLU A 61 15.11 2.06 -3.78
C GLU A 61 13.97 1.06 -4.01
N TRP A 62 14.31 -0.22 -4.10
CA TRP A 62 13.35 -1.30 -4.26
C TRP A 62 12.95 -1.89 -2.92
N PHE A 63 11.65 -2.08 -2.76
CA PHE A 63 11.02 -2.61 -1.54
C PHE A 63 10.12 -3.79 -1.90
N PRO A 64 10.16 -4.92 -1.15
CA PRO A 64 9.20 -5.99 -1.33
C PRO A 64 7.78 -5.48 -1.12
N MET A 65 6.91 -5.67 -2.11
CA MET A 65 5.54 -5.11 -2.09
C MET A 65 4.61 -5.84 -1.13
N MET A 66 4.77 -7.13 -0.95
CA MET A 66 3.73 -7.95 -0.33
C MET A 66 2.38 -7.66 -1.00
N SER A 67 1.30 -7.61 -0.25
CA SER A 67 -0.04 -7.36 -0.82
C SER A 67 -0.23 -6.05 -1.58
N VAL A 68 0.75 -5.15 -1.62
CA VAL A 68 0.71 -3.96 -2.50
C VAL A 68 0.64 -4.39 -3.97
N TYR A 69 1.29 -5.50 -4.36
CA TYR A 69 1.32 -6.03 -5.73
C TYR A 69 -0.07 -6.38 -6.28
N LYS A 70 -1.08 -6.55 -5.42
CA LYS A 70 -2.46 -6.83 -5.81
C LYS A 70 -3.13 -5.64 -6.51
N LEU A 71 -2.64 -4.42 -6.29
CA LEU A 71 -3.17 -3.23 -6.98
C LEU A 71 -2.89 -3.26 -8.49
N PRO A 72 -1.66 -3.43 -8.98
CA PRO A 72 -1.42 -3.59 -10.42
C PRO A 72 -2.13 -4.80 -11.03
N ILE A 73 -2.34 -5.89 -10.28
CA ILE A 73 -3.15 -7.03 -10.74
C ILE A 73 -4.61 -6.62 -10.98
N ALA A 74 -5.23 -5.90 -10.03
CA ALA A 74 -6.61 -5.43 -10.17
C ALA A 74 -6.76 -4.44 -11.33
N ILE A 75 -5.83 -3.49 -11.48
CA ILE A 75 -5.80 -2.55 -12.60
C ILE A 75 -5.70 -3.31 -13.93
N HIS A 76 -4.79 -4.29 -14.02
CA HIS A 76 -4.66 -5.11 -15.23
C HIS A 76 -5.95 -5.87 -15.55
N ALA A 77 -6.58 -6.52 -14.57
CA ALA A 77 -7.82 -7.27 -14.76
C ALA A 77 -8.95 -6.37 -15.26
N LEU A 78 -9.12 -5.17 -14.68
CA LEU A 78 -10.11 -4.19 -15.14
C LEU A 78 -9.81 -3.69 -16.56
N ARG A 79 -8.56 -3.41 -16.91
CA ARG A 79 -8.18 -3.07 -18.28
C ARG A 79 -8.49 -4.18 -19.28
N GLN A 80 -8.31 -5.45 -18.89
CA GLN A 80 -8.72 -6.57 -19.74
C GLN A 80 -10.24 -6.61 -19.90
N ALA A 81 -10.99 -6.26 -18.86
CA ALA A 81 -12.45 -6.16 -18.94
C ALA A 81 -12.91 -5.02 -19.88
N GLU A 82 -12.34 -3.83 -19.77
CA GLU A 82 -12.60 -2.70 -20.66
C GLU A 82 -12.29 -3.00 -22.15
N ARG A 83 -11.32 -3.87 -22.38
CA ARG A 83 -10.94 -4.34 -23.72
C ARG A 83 -11.79 -5.53 -24.20
N GLY A 84 -12.77 -5.99 -23.41
CA GLY A 84 -13.61 -7.16 -23.72
C GLY A 84 -12.88 -8.51 -23.68
N LYS A 85 -11.68 -8.57 -23.05
CA LYS A 85 -10.86 -9.78 -22.96
C LYS A 85 -11.10 -10.57 -21.67
N LEU A 86 -11.71 -9.96 -20.66
CA LEU A 86 -12.07 -10.58 -19.41
C LEU A 86 -13.49 -10.15 -19.03
N ASP A 87 -14.38 -11.13 -18.87
CA ASP A 87 -15.75 -10.85 -18.40
C ASP A 87 -15.78 -10.80 -16.87
N LEU A 88 -16.16 -9.63 -16.31
CA LEU A 88 -16.29 -9.44 -14.86
C LEU A 88 -17.41 -10.28 -14.23
N ALA A 89 -18.42 -10.69 -15.02
CA ALA A 89 -19.50 -11.56 -14.57
C ALA A 89 -19.14 -13.05 -14.67
N ARG A 90 -18.03 -13.40 -15.35
CA ARG A 90 -17.56 -14.79 -15.44
C ARG A 90 -17.32 -15.37 -14.07
N SER A 91 -18.02 -16.47 -13.78
CA SER A 91 -17.84 -17.24 -12.55
C SER A 91 -16.60 -18.14 -12.65
N ILE A 92 -15.84 -18.21 -11.56
CA ILE A 92 -14.65 -19.06 -11.41
C ILE A 92 -14.88 -19.96 -10.22
N GLU A 93 -14.87 -21.26 -10.44
CA GLU A 93 -14.92 -22.24 -9.35
C GLU A 93 -13.53 -22.37 -8.72
N LEU A 94 -13.47 -22.30 -7.41
CA LEU A 94 -12.29 -22.44 -6.57
C LEU A 94 -12.42 -23.69 -5.72
N THR A 95 -11.40 -24.53 -5.77
CA THR A 95 -11.37 -25.84 -5.11
C THR A 95 -10.30 -25.89 -4.02
N ALA A 96 -10.14 -27.05 -3.39
CA ALA A 96 -9.07 -27.26 -2.42
C ALA A 96 -7.66 -26.95 -2.98
N GLU A 97 -7.44 -27.14 -4.27
CA GLU A 97 -6.16 -26.85 -4.94
C GLU A 97 -5.88 -25.35 -5.11
N ASP A 98 -6.93 -24.52 -5.06
CA ASP A 98 -6.81 -23.08 -5.19
C ASP A 98 -6.50 -22.37 -3.86
N ARG A 99 -6.60 -23.07 -2.73
CA ARG A 99 -6.31 -22.51 -1.40
C ARG A 99 -4.87 -22.03 -1.31
N ARG A 100 -4.66 -20.83 -0.78
CA ARG A 100 -3.32 -20.23 -0.67
C ARG A 100 -2.92 -19.98 0.76
N PRO A 101 -1.60 -20.06 1.08
CA PRO A 101 -1.10 -19.76 2.42
C PRO A 101 -1.24 -18.28 2.78
N GLY A 102 -1.09 -17.97 4.06
CA GLY A 102 -1.21 -16.64 4.60
C GLY A 102 -2.67 -16.23 4.84
N PHE A 103 -2.99 -14.94 4.68
CA PHE A 103 -4.34 -14.45 4.97
C PHE A 103 -5.30 -14.76 3.82
N SER A 104 -6.20 -15.69 4.04
CA SER A 104 -7.23 -16.07 3.06
C SER A 104 -8.48 -16.63 3.77
N PRO A 105 -9.47 -15.78 4.11
CA PRO A 105 -10.79 -16.24 4.51
C PRO A 105 -11.43 -17.20 3.52
N LEU A 106 -11.21 -17.00 2.22
CA LEU A 106 -11.70 -17.87 1.14
C LEU A 106 -11.11 -19.27 1.22
N ALA A 107 -9.81 -19.41 1.54
CA ALA A 107 -9.20 -20.74 1.73
C ALA A 107 -9.85 -21.50 2.89
N ARG A 108 -10.24 -20.82 3.96
CA ARG A 108 -10.97 -21.41 5.08
C ARG A 108 -12.38 -21.79 4.66
N GLN A 109 -13.09 -20.91 3.96
CA GLN A 109 -14.44 -21.22 3.46
C GLN A 109 -14.44 -22.47 2.57
N ILE A 110 -13.46 -22.57 1.65
CA ILE A 110 -13.32 -23.79 0.79
C ILE A 110 -13.05 -25.03 1.63
N ALA A 111 -12.25 -24.93 2.69
CA ALA A 111 -11.97 -26.06 3.58
C ALA A 111 -13.22 -26.56 4.34
N GLU A 112 -14.07 -25.62 4.75
CA GLU A 112 -15.26 -25.90 5.58
C GLU A 112 -16.48 -26.32 4.74
N GLN A 113 -16.65 -25.76 3.54
CA GLN A 113 -17.88 -25.85 2.75
C GLN A 113 -17.70 -26.58 1.40
N GLY A 114 -16.46 -26.87 0.99
CA GLY A 114 -16.15 -27.39 -0.33
C GLY A 114 -15.96 -26.28 -1.36
N PRO A 115 -16.00 -26.62 -2.68
CA PRO A 115 -15.77 -25.66 -3.75
C PRO A 115 -16.69 -24.44 -3.66
N VAL A 116 -16.12 -23.26 -4.00
CA VAL A 116 -16.84 -21.97 -3.99
C VAL A 116 -16.69 -21.33 -5.37
N SER A 117 -17.78 -20.76 -5.88
CA SER A 117 -17.76 -20.02 -7.14
C SER A 117 -17.88 -18.53 -6.89
N LEU A 118 -16.95 -17.74 -7.44
CA LEU A 118 -16.95 -16.29 -7.39
C LEU A 118 -16.80 -15.72 -8.79
N THR A 119 -17.49 -14.63 -9.07
CA THR A 119 -17.28 -13.86 -10.29
C THR A 119 -15.91 -13.15 -10.26
N VAL A 120 -15.37 -12.79 -11.40
CA VAL A 120 -14.13 -11.99 -11.48
C VAL A 120 -14.28 -10.68 -10.70
N ARG A 121 -15.47 -10.04 -10.74
CA ARG A 121 -15.77 -8.83 -9.95
C ARG A 121 -15.66 -9.10 -8.45
N GLU A 122 -16.21 -10.19 -7.96
CA GLU A 122 -16.12 -10.58 -6.54
C GLU A 122 -14.70 -10.93 -6.11
N LEU A 123 -13.91 -11.54 -7.02
CA LEU A 123 -12.47 -11.76 -6.77
C LEU A 123 -11.73 -10.42 -6.60
N ILE A 124 -11.98 -9.44 -7.47
CA ILE A 124 -11.36 -8.09 -7.33
C ILE A 124 -11.78 -7.45 -6.00
N SER A 125 -13.06 -7.50 -5.62
CA SER A 125 -13.54 -7.01 -4.32
C SER A 125 -12.82 -7.70 -3.15
N SER A 126 -12.73 -9.03 -3.18
CA SER A 126 -12.04 -9.80 -2.13
C SER A 126 -10.56 -9.44 -2.02
N VAL A 127 -9.89 -9.29 -3.18
CA VAL A 127 -8.49 -8.87 -3.26
C VAL A 127 -8.29 -7.47 -2.68
N MET A 128 -9.18 -6.52 -3.00
CA MET A 128 -8.98 -5.12 -2.63
C MET A 128 -9.45 -4.79 -1.21
N ARG A 129 -10.60 -5.30 -0.77
CA ARG A 129 -11.18 -5.03 0.56
C ARG A 129 -10.50 -5.76 1.69
N ILE A 130 -10.19 -7.04 1.50
CA ILE A 130 -9.65 -7.89 2.57
C ILE A 130 -8.29 -8.50 2.25
N SER A 131 -7.78 -8.30 1.05
CA SER A 131 -6.46 -8.79 0.66
C SER A 131 -6.32 -10.32 0.63
N ASP A 132 -7.37 -11.05 0.28
CA ASP A 132 -7.41 -12.51 0.23
C ASP A 132 -6.38 -13.08 -0.77
N ASN A 133 -5.53 -14.01 -0.32
CA ASN A 133 -4.46 -14.58 -1.14
C ASN A 133 -4.98 -15.60 -2.16
N THR A 134 -6.02 -16.37 -1.82
CA THR A 134 -6.66 -17.33 -2.76
C THR A 134 -7.34 -16.57 -3.90
N ALA A 135 -8.10 -15.52 -3.56
CA ALA A 135 -8.71 -14.66 -4.57
C ALA A 135 -7.65 -13.97 -5.46
N SER A 136 -6.51 -13.58 -4.87
CA SER A 136 -5.40 -12.94 -5.62
C SER A 136 -4.83 -13.85 -6.71
N ASP A 137 -4.52 -15.11 -6.39
CA ASP A 137 -3.99 -16.07 -7.35
C ASP A 137 -5.03 -16.46 -8.42
N ALA A 138 -6.29 -16.59 -8.01
CA ALA A 138 -7.39 -16.86 -8.93
C ALA A 138 -7.59 -15.70 -9.92
N LEU A 139 -7.60 -14.47 -9.44
CA LEU A 139 -7.70 -13.28 -10.28
C LEU A 139 -6.50 -13.14 -11.23
N LEU A 140 -5.29 -13.30 -10.72
CA LEU A 140 -4.06 -13.21 -11.50
C LEU A 140 -4.04 -14.27 -12.62
N ARG A 141 -4.46 -15.50 -12.31
CA ARG A 141 -4.59 -16.58 -13.31
C ARG A 141 -5.66 -16.26 -14.37
N ALA A 142 -6.83 -15.77 -13.94
CA ALA A 142 -7.91 -15.38 -14.84
C ALA A 142 -7.53 -14.23 -15.77
N ALA A 143 -6.67 -13.33 -15.31
CA ALA A 143 -6.16 -12.18 -16.06
C ALA A 143 -4.93 -12.49 -16.93
N GLY A 144 -4.45 -13.74 -16.99
CA GLY A 144 -3.34 -14.17 -17.88
C GLY A 144 -1.97 -14.26 -17.20
N GLY A 145 -1.92 -14.14 -15.88
CA GLY A 145 -0.72 -14.37 -15.08
C GLY A 145 0.23 -13.17 -14.95
N PRO A 146 1.33 -13.33 -14.20
CA PRO A 146 2.25 -12.24 -13.89
C PRO A 146 2.84 -11.56 -15.13
N LYS A 147 3.19 -12.32 -16.16
CA LYS A 147 3.75 -11.77 -17.41
C LYS A 147 2.79 -10.81 -18.11
N ALA A 148 1.47 -11.09 -18.06
CA ALA A 148 0.46 -10.21 -18.65
C ALA A 148 0.32 -8.90 -17.87
N VAL A 149 0.43 -8.95 -16.54
CA VAL A 149 0.49 -7.75 -15.70
C VAL A 149 1.71 -6.92 -16.05
N GLY A 150 2.89 -7.53 -16.09
CA GLY A 150 4.14 -6.87 -16.48
C GLY A 150 4.09 -6.20 -17.85
N ALA A 151 3.49 -6.88 -18.85
CA ALA A 151 3.26 -6.31 -20.17
C ALA A 151 2.36 -5.07 -20.12
N THR A 152 1.28 -5.11 -19.33
CA THR A 152 0.39 -3.95 -19.14
C THR A 152 1.11 -2.78 -18.46
N LEU A 153 1.93 -3.02 -17.44
CA LEU A 153 2.73 -1.97 -16.80
C LEU A 153 3.69 -1.34 -17.82
N GLY A 154 4.33 -2.16 -18.67
CA GLY A 154 5.19 -1.68 -19.76
C GLY A 154 4.43 -0.84 -20.80
N GLU A 155 3.27 -1.32 -21.29
CA GLU A 155 2.39 -0.56 -22.21
C GLU A 155 1.98 0.80 -21.63
N LEU A 156 1.77 0.86 -20.33
CA LEU A 156 1.40 2.08 -19.64
C LEU A 156 2.62 2.98 -19.31
N GLY A 157 3.85 2.55 -19.57
CA GLY A 157 5.04 3.27 -19.17
C GLY A 157 5.19 3.41 -17.65
N ILE A 158 4.66 2.44 -16.89
CA ILE A 158 4.81 2.39 -15.43
C ILE A 158 6.10 1.64 -15.12
N HIS A 159 7.05 2.38 -14.58
CA HIS A 159 8.34 1.85 -14.16
C HIS A 159 8.42 1.73 -12.64
N GLY A 160 9.39 0.96 -12.15
CA GLY A 160 9.59 0.81 -10.70
C GLY A 160 8.54 -0.05 -9.99
N VAL A 161 7.81 -0.91 -10.72
CA VAL A 161 6.86 -1.88 -10.17
C VAL A 161 7.06 -3.21 -10.90
N ASP A 162 7.29 -4.28 -10.17
CA ASP A 162 7.46 -5.62 -10.72
C ASP A 162 6.41 -6.58 -10.15
N VAL A 163 5.76 -7.38 -11.01
CA VAL A 163 4.84 -8.46 -10.65
C VAL A 163 5.30 -9.71 -11.37
N SER A 164 5.90 -10.66 -10.66
CA SER A 164 6.61 -11.80 -11.23
C SER A 164 6.06 -13.15 -10.81
N ARG A 165 5.41 -13.26 -9.66
CA ARG A 165 5.01 -14.53 -9.04
C ARG A 165 3.54 -14.57 -8.66
N TYR A 166 3.03 -15.79 -8.49
CA TYR A 166 1.80 -16.05 -7.75
C TYR A 166 2.05 -16.05 -6.23
N GLU A 167 0.99 -15.86 -5.42
CA GLU A 167 1.07 -15.91 -3.95
C GLU A 167 1.73 -17.20 -3.43
N LEU A 168 1.46 -18.34 -4.09
CA LEU A 168 2.05 -19.60 -3.69
C LEU A 168 3.57 -19.61 -3.90
N GLU A 169 4.04 -19.14 -5.06
CA GLU A 169 5.48 -19.05 -5.38
C GLU A 169 6.18 -18.05 -4.45
N PHE A 170 5.51 -16.92 -4.21
CA PHE A 170 5.96 -15.90 -3.31
C PHE A 170 6.11 -16.42 -1.86
N ALA A 171 5.10 -17.17 -1.36
CA ALA A 171 5.16 -17.78 -0.03
C ALA A 171 6.26 -18.85 0.06
N ALA A 172 6.43 -19.66 -1.00
CA ALA A 172 7.47 -20.68 -1.04
C ALA A 172 8.88 -20.07 -0.94
N ASP A 173 9.14 -19.04 -1.75
CA ASP A 173 10.43 -18.31 -1.71
C ASP A 173 10.68 -17.67 -0.33
N TYR A 174 9.67 -17.03 0.26
CA TYR A 174 9.78 -16.40 1.58
C TYR A 174 10.09 -17.41 2.69
N HIS A 175 9.48 -18.60 2.64
CA HIS A 175 9.68 -19.66 3.65
C HIS A 175 10.84 -20.61 3.33
N GLY A 176 11.45 -20.50 2.15
CA GLY A 176 12.53 -21.39 1.70
C GLY A 176 12.04 -22.77 1.31
N VAL A 177 10.78 -22.91 0.90
CA VAL A 177 10.22 -24.16 0.37
C VAL A 177 10.60 -24.29 -1.10
N CYS A 178 11.26 -25.38 -1.48
CA CYS A 178 11.55 -25.71 -2.87
C CYS A 178 10.50 -26.65 -3.48
N CYS A 179 10.61 -26.83 -4.77
CA CYS A 179 10.02 -27.97 -5.49
C CYS A 179 8.48 -28.00 -5.45
N LEU A 180 7.82 -26.83 -5.61
CA LEU A 180 6.35 -26.71 -5.63
C LEU A 180 5.67 -27.65 -6.65
N GLU A 181 6.34 -27.96 -7.78
CA GLU A 181 5.85 -28.89 -8.79
C GLU A 181 5.64 -30.31 -8.25
N GLN A 182 6.38 -30.71 -7.21
CA GLN A 182 6.21 -32.00 -6.53
C GLN A 182 4.99 -32.04 -5.59
N MET A 183 4.37 -30.88 -5.33
CA MET A 183 3.17 -30.76 -4.53
C MET A 183 1.88 -30.82 -5.36
N ARG A 184 1.95 -31.21 -6.62
CA ARG A 184 0.75 -31.34 -7.46
C ARG A 184 0.10 -32.72 -7.27
N PRO A 185 -1.27 -32.79 -7.17
CA PRO A 185 -2.18 -31.67 -6.97
C PRO A 185 -1.82 -30.92 -5.70
N PHE A 186 -2.03 -29.59 -5.69
CA PHE A 186 -1.65 -28.75 -4.56
C PHE A 186 -2.55 -29.02 -3.35
N SER A 187 -1.93 -29.03 -2.14
CA SER A 187 -2.62 -29.06 -0.86
C SER A 187 -1.98 -28.04 0.06
N LEU A 188 -2.80 -27.19 0.66
CA LEU A 188 -2.34 -26.18 1.62
C LEU A 188 -1.72 -26.83 2.86
N GLU A 189 -2.26 -27.95 3.33
CA GLU A 189 -1.74 -28.73 4.46
C GLU A 189 -0.33 -29.26 4.16
N ARG A 190 -0.14 -29.87 2.97
CA ARG A 190 1.18 -30.33 2.54
C ARG A 190 2.19 -29.19 2.43
N PHE A 191 1.74 -28.01 2.01
CA PHE A 191 2.60 -26.84 1.96
C PHE A 191 3.00 -26.38 3.37
N ILE A 192 2.06 -26.32 4.32
CA ILE A 192 2.32 -25.97 5.73
C ILE A 192 3.33 -26.96 6.32
N ASP A 193 3.10 -28.26 6.15
CA ASP A 193 4.03 -29.32 6.59
C ASP A 193 5.42 -29.14 5.98
N ALA A 194 5.49 -28.74 4.70
CA ALA A 194 6.77 -28.48 4.06
C ALA A 194 7.50 -27.29 4.67
N VAL A 195 6.77 -26.19 4.95
CA VAL A 195 7.33 -25.01 5.67
C VAL A 195 7.87 -25.39 7.05
N GLU A 196 7.15 -26.22 7.80
CA GLU A 196 7.59 -26.67 9.12
C GLU A 196 8.88 -27.50 9.08
N ARG A 197 9.05 -28.29 8.00
CA ARG A 197 10.26 -29.12 7.78
C ARG A 197 11.47 -28.32 7.28
N VAL A 198 11.28 -27.09 6.77
CA VAL A 198 12.43 -26.28 6.34
C VAL A 198 13.30 -25.96 7.56
N PRO A 199 14.62 -26.27 7.52
CA PRO A 199 15.51 -25.98 8.64
C PRO A 199 15.48 -24.49 9.01
N PRO A 200 15.53 -24.13 10.31
CA PRO A 200 15.47 -22.73 10.75
C PRO A 200 16.51 -21.82 10.08
N ALA A 201 17.72 -22.32 9.84
CA ALA A 201 18.78 -21.56 9.14
C ALA A 201 18.40 -21.26 7.68
N THR A 202 17.75 -22.20 6.99
CA THR A 202 17.29 -22.05 5.59
C THR A 202 16.14 -21.03 5.53
N ARG A 203 15.14 -21.14 6.44
CA ARG A 203 14.04 -20.16 6.53
C ARG A 203 14.56 -18.74 6.77
N ARG A 204 15.54 -18.60 7.69
CA ARG A 204 16.17 -17.32 7.98
C ARG A 204 16.86 -16.73 6.75
N LYS A 205 17.65 -17.55 6.05
CA LYS A 205 18.34 -17.13 4.82
C LYS A 205 17.35 -16.73 3.74
N ALA A 206 16.27 -17.48 3.54
CA ALA A 206 15.22 -17.18 2.59
C ALA A 206 14.54 -15.83 2.89
N ALA A 207 14.08 -15.63 4.13
CA ALA A 207 13.47 -14.38 4.55
C ALA A 207 14.42 -13.17 4.46
N GLN A 208 15.72 -13.34 4.75
CA GLN A 208 16.72 -12.30 4.57
C GLN A 208 16.95 -11.95 3.09
N SER A 209 17.08 -12.97 2.23
CA SER A 209 17.22 -12.77 0.78
C SER A 209 16.02 -12.05 0.18
N PHE A 210 14.83 -12.31 0.73
CA PHE A 210 13.59 -11.69 0.29
C PHE A 210 13.57 -10.17 0.44
N VAL A 211 14.29 -9.60 1.42
CA VAL A 211 14.39 -8.14 1.62
C VAL A 211 15.02 -7.43 0.42
N SER A 212 15.91 -8.12 -0.32
CA SER A 212 16.60 -7.59 -1.50
C SER A 212 16.15 -8.18 -2.81
N ASP A 213 15.16 -9.09 -2.81
CA ASP A 213 14.60 -9.68 -4.02
C ASP A 213 13.85 -8.61 -4.82
N ARG A 214 14.24 -8.46 -6.10
CA ARG A 214 13.63 -7.49 -7.01
C ARG A 214 12.27 -7.95 -7.55
N ARG A 215 12.00 -9.24 -7.51
CA ARG A 215 10.71 -9.81 -7.93
C ARG A 215 9.62 -9.41 -6.94
N ASP A 216 8.47 -9.02 -7.45
CA ASP A 216 7.32 -8.51 -6.68
C ASP A 216 7.69 -7.37 -5.71
N SER A 217 8.62 -6.52 -6.18
CA SER A 217 9.10 -5.34 -5.48
C SER A 217 8.72 -4.07 -6.22
N ALA A 218 8.69 -2.96 -5.50
CA ALA A 218 8.45 -1.66 -6.10
C ALA A 218 9.35 -0.58 -5.51
N GLN A 219 9.51 0.48 -6.30
CA GLN A 219 10.02 1.76 -5.87
C GLN A 219 8.86 2.63 -5.37
N PRO A 220 9.02 3.44 -4.32
CA PRO A 220 7.98 4.38 -3.88
C PRO A 220 7.48 5.30 -5.01
N ASP A 221 8.37 5.75 -5.90
CA ASP A 221 7.99 6.57 -7.05
C ASP A 221 7.09 5.80 -8.04
N GLY A 222 7.38 4.53 -8.29
CA GLY A 222 6.57 3.67 -9.15
C GLY A 222 5.14 3.47 -8.61
N ILE A 223 5.00 3.20 -7.30
CA ILE A 223 3.68 3.06 -6.67
C ILE A 223 2.93 4.39 -6.64
N ALA A 224 3.61 5.49 -6.31
CA ALA A 224 2.98 6.80 -6.31
C ALA A 224 2.53 7.20 -7.73
N GLY A 225 3.35 6.95 -8.74
CA GLY A 225 3.00 7.18 -10.15
C GLY A 225 1.76 6.38 -10.57
N LEU A 226 1.69 5.10 -10.18
CA LEU A 226 0.51 4.25 -10.43
C LEU A 226 -0.75 4.83 -9.77
N LEU A 227 -0.67 5.25 -8.50
CA LEU A 227 -1.80 5.82 -7.76
C LEU A 227 -2.23 7.19 -8.29
N VAL A 228 -1.28 8.07 -8.64
CA VAL A 228 -1.56 9.38 -9.24
C VAL A 228 -2.31 9.21 -10.56
N ARG A 229 -1.84 8.34 -11.44
CA ARG A 229 -2.46 8.08 -12.74
C ARG A 229 -3.81 7.40 -12.61
N LEU A 230 -3.98 6.49 -11.63
CA LEU A 230 -5.29 5.92 -11.31
C LEU A 230 -6.25 7.02 -10.87
N THR A 231 -5.83 7.90 -9.95
CA THR A 231 -6.67 8.99 -9.44
C THR A 231 -7.08 9.98 -10.53
N ARG A 232 -6.23 10.21 -11.52
CA ARG A 232 -6.52 11.06 -12.69
C ARG A 232 -7.40 10.39 -13.76
N GLY A 233 -7.76 9.10 -13.60
CA GLY A 233 -8.50 8.36 -14.60
C GLY A 233 -7.69 8.02 -15.86
N GLU A 234 -6.37 8.01 -15.78
CA GLU A 234 -5.48 7.72 -16.92
C GLU A 234 -5.27 6.22 -17.15
N LEU A 235 -5.66 5.37 -16.18
CA LEU A 235 -5.42 3.92 -16.23
C LEU A 235 -6.67 3.11 -16.57
N LEU A 236 -7.83 3.57 -16.15
CA LEU A 236 -9.13 2.92 -16.29
C LEU A 236 -10.18 3.95 -16.69
N ASP A 237 -11.33 3.50 -17.18
CA ASP A 237 -12.47 4.37 -17.36
C ASP A 237 -12.98 4.96 -16.03
N ALA A 238 -13.91 5.92 -16.11
CA ALA A 238 -14.39 6.63 -14.92
C ALA A 238 -15.17 5.74 -13.94
N GLU A 239 -15.89 4.72 -14.46
CA GLU A 239 -16.64 3.78 -13.62
C GLU A 239 -15.69 2.87 -12.84
N HIS A 240 -14.75 2.20 -13.53
CA HIS A 240 -13.80 1.30 -12.92
C HIS A 240 -12.78 2.03 -12.01
N THR A 241 -12.37 3.23 -12.39
CA THR A 241 -11.50 4.07 -11.51
C THR A 241 -12.17 4.32 -10.17
N ARG A 242 -13.44 4.80 -10.20
CA ARG A 242 -14.19 5.10 -8.99
C ARG A 242 -14.42 3.84 -8.17
N TRP A 243 -14.88 2.79 -8.82
CA TRP A 243 -15.13 1.51 -8.13
C TRP A 243 -13.88 0.94 -7.46
N LEU A 244 -12.73 0.93 -8.15
CA LEU A 244 -11.48 0.43 -7.57
C LEU A 244 -11.03 1.25 -6.36
N LEU A 245 -11.14 2.59 -6.43
CA LEU A 245 -10.83 3.46 -5.30
C LEU A 245 -11.81 3.27 -4.14
N ASP A 246 -13.09 2.99 -4.40
CA ASP A 246 -14.09 2.67 -3.40
C ASP A 246 -13.79 1.33 -2.72
N GLU A 247 -13.44 0.29 -3.48
CA GLU A 247 -13.02 -1.00 -2.94
C GLU A 247 -11.79 -0.86 -2.03
N MET A 248 -10.83 0.00 -2.40
CA MET A 248 -9.67 0.32 -1.57
C MET A 248 -10.04 1.12 -0.31
N ALA A 249 -11.10 1.94 -0.36
CA ALA A 249 -11.54 2.72 0.81
C ALA A 249 -12.18 1.83 1.88
N GLU A 250 -12.76 0.69 1.49
CA GLU A 250 -13.31 -0.33 2.40
C GLU A 250 -12.23 -1.21 3.08
N MET A 251 -10.96 -0.95 2.81
CA MET A 251 -9.84 -1.64 3.46
C MET A 251 -9.64 -1.09 4.89
N HIS A 252 -9.96 -1.89 5.91
CA HIS A 252 -9.87 -1.53 7.33
C HIS A 252 -8.87 -2.38 8.13
N THR A 253 -8.16 -3.31 7.46
CA THR A 253 -7.30 -4.28 8.17
C THR A 253 -6.02 -3.67 8.77
N ARG A 254 -5.69 -2.41 8.45
CA ARG A 254 -4.46 -1.72 8.88
C ARG A 254 -4.71 -0.25 9.22
N ASP A 255 -5.78 0.03 9.95
CA ASP A 255 -6.19 1.40 10.33
C ASP A 255 -5.19 2.11 11.27
N THR A 256 -4.24 1.37 11.84
CA THR A 256 -3.16 1.87 12.71
C THR A 256 -2.02 2.58 11.95
N ARG A 257 -1.99 2.51 10.61
CA ARG A 257 -0.93 3.08 9.75
C ARG A 257 -1.31 4.46 9.20
N ILE A 258 -1.34 4.62 7.88
CA ILE A 258 -1.66 5.91 7.22
C ILE A 258 -2.96 6.50 7.78
N ARG A 259 -4.04 5.71 7.90
CA ARG A 259 -5.32 6.18 8.42
C ARG A 259 -5.21 6.80 9.82
N ALA A 260 -4.41 6.23 10.71
CA ALA A 260 -4.17 6.78 12.06
C ALA A 260 -3.42 8.13 12.07
N GLY A 261 -2.80 8.51 10.97
CA GLY A 261 -2.14 9.81 10.80
C GLY A 261 -3.06 10.91 10.30
N LEU A 262 -4.29 10.60 9.91
CA LEU A 262 -5.26 11.51 9.29
C LEU A 262 -6.34 11.94 10.29
N PRO A 263 -6.99 13.08 10.07
CA PRO A 263 -8.17 13.47 10.85
C PRO A 263 -9.29 12.41 10.72
N PRO A 264 -10.08 12.21 11.79
CA PRO A 264 -11.24 11.33 11.74
C PRO A 264 -12.20 11.69 10.59
N GLY A 265 -12.75 10.67 9.90
CA GLY A 265 -13.68 10.87 8.78
C GLY A 265 -13.02 11.23 7.45
N THR A 266 -11.69 11.33 7.38
CA THR A 266 -10.99 11.52 6.10
C THR A 266 -11.20 10.31 5.21
N ARG A 267 -11.71 10.53 3.98
CA ARG A 267 -11.83 9.46 2.97
C ARG A 267 -10.44 9.09 2.46
N VAL A 268 -10.08 7.82 2.61
CA VAL A 268 -8.79 7.29 2.20
C VAL A 268 -8.94 5.91 1.59
N SER A 269 -8.39 5.72 0.40
CA SER A 269 -8.28 4.44 -0.31
C SER A 269 -6.89 3.86 -0.05
N LEU A 270 -6.82 2.71 0.62
CA LEU A 270 -5.57 2.12 1.12
C LEU A 270 -5.15 0.87 0.35
N ARG A 271 -3.82 0.68 0.25
CA ARG A 271 -3.24 -0.59 -0.20
C ARG A 271 -2.02 -0.97 0.66
N PRO A 272 -2.23 -1.66 1.79
CA PRO A 272 -1.15 -2.12 2.65
C PRO A 272 -0.49 -3.39 2.12
N GLY A 273 0.74 -3.65 2.60
CA GLY A 273 1.46 -4.89 2.37
C GLY A 273 2.36 -5.24 3.55
N THR A 274 2.29 -6.47 4.06
CA THR A 274 3.00 -6.86 5.29
C THR A 274 3.53 -8.28 5.16
N SER A 275 4.82 -8.47 5.43
CA SER A 275 5.42 -9.80 5.55
C SER A 275 5.21 -10.40 6.95
N GLY A 276 5.50 -11.68 7.08
CA GLY A 276 5.81 -12.27 8.38
C GLY A 276 7.06 -11.65 9.01
N GLU A 277 7.38 -12.09 10.21
CA GLU A 277 8.60 -11.72 10.91
C GLU A 277 9.47 -12.97 11.12
N THR A 278 10.76 -12.85 10.81
CA THR A 278 11.74 -13.94 11.01
C THR A 278 12.95 -13.37 11.75
N ASP A 279 13.29 -13.94 12.89
CA ASP A 279 14.38 -13.49 13.78
C ASP A 279 14.31 -11.99 14.13
N GLY A 280 13.11 -11.48 14.42
CA GLY A 280 12.89 -10.09 14.77
C GLY A 280 13.03 -9.11 13.60
N VAL A 281 13.13 -9.63 12.35
CA VAL A 281 13.15 -8.82 11.13
C VAL A 281 11.86 -9.01 10.35
N ARG A 282 11.17 -7.92 10.05
CA ARG A 282 10.05 -7.88 9.11
C ARG A 282 10.56 -7.43 7.74
N ALA A 283 10.42 -8.28 6.74
CA ALA A 283 10.93 -8.00 5.39
C ALA A 283 10.22 -6.80 4.75
N ALA A 284 8.92 -6.65 4.97
CA ALA A 284 8.12 -5.54 4.43
C ALA A 284 7.01 -5.10 5.39
N HIS A 285 6.82 -3.77 5.52
CA HIS A 285 5.75 -3.14 6.29
C HIS A 285 5.33 -1.86 5.59
N ASN A 286 4.40 -2.00 4.67
CA ASN A 286 4.03 -0.98 3.68
C ASN A 286 2.63 -0.47 3.92
N ASP A 287 2.39 0.80 3.55
CA ASP A 287 1.04 1.31 3.34
C ASP A 287 1.07 2.39 2.26
N ASN A 288 0.05 2.38 1.39
CA ASN A 288 -0.05 3.32 0.27
C ASN A 288 -1.48 3.83 0.20
N ALA A 289 -1.65 5.09 -0.14
CA ALA A 289 -2.96 5.74 -0.05
C ALA A 289 -3.23 6.76 -1.14
N VAL A 290 -4.51 6.87 -1.50
CA VAL A 290 -5.11 8.06 -2.10
C VAL A 290 -6.02 8.67 -1.05
N ILE A 291 -5.78 9.91 -0.69
CA ILE A 291 -6.49 10.66 0.35
C ILE A 291 -7.27 11.79 -0.34
N VAL A 292 -8.57 11.89 -0.07
CA VAL A 292 -9.40 13.01 -0.53
C VAL A 292 -9.24 14.15 0.45
N LEU A 293 -8.76 15.30 -0.03
CA LEU A 293 -8.59 16.50 0.78
C LEU A 293 -9.93 17.26 0.90
N PRO A 294 -10.23 17.87 2.06
CA PRO A 294 -11.46 18.61 2.24
C PRO A 294 -11.48 19.93 1.42
N ASN A 295 -12.66 20.53 1.29
CA ASN A 295 -12.86 21.84 0.65
C ASN A 295 -12.35 21.90 -0.80
N ASN A 296 -12.53 20.80 -1.56
CA ASN A 296 -12.09 20.66 -2.96
C ASN A 296 -10.61 20.94 -3.20
N ARG A 297 -9.76 20.68 -2.20
CA ARG A 297 -8.30 20.81 -2.32
C ARG A 297 -7.65 19.70 -3.14
N GLY A 298 -8.44 18.75 -3.66
CA GLY A 298 -7.97 17.66 -4.50
C GLY A 298 -7.56 16.43 -3.72
N HIS A 299 -6.50 15.75 -4.19
CA HIS A 299 -6.07 14.45 -3.69
C HIS A 299 -4.60 14.46 -3.29
N LEU A 300 -4.30 13.72 -2.24
CA LEU A 300 -2.93 13.47 -1.79
C LEU A 300 -2.63 11.98 -1.94
N VAL A 301 -1.58 11.67 -2.69
CA VAL A 301 -1.04 10.31 -2.81
C VAL A 301 0.15 10.16 -1.88
N ILE A 302 0.18 9.05 -1.14
CA ILE A 302 1.31 8.62 -0.31
C ILE A 302 1.67 7.19 -0.70
N ALA A 303 2.91 6.97 -1.12
CA ALA A 303 3.52 5.65 -1.18
C ALA A 303 4.58 5.58 -0.07
N ALA A 304 4.37 4.72 0.92
CA ALA A 304 5.26 4.53 2.07
C ALA A 304 5.60 3.04 2.21
N LEU A 305 6.84 2.70 1.88
CA LEU A 305 7.34 1.33 1.86
C LEU A 305 8.49 1.20 2.86
N MET A 306 8.42 0.18 3.72
CA MET A 306 9.46 -0.08 4.73
C MET A 306 9.96 -1.51 4.61
N LYS A 307 11.29 -1.69 4.53
CA LYS A 307 11.93 -3.00 4.45
C LYS A 307 12.93 -3.24 5.58
N GLY A 308 13.13 -4.53 5.91
CA GLY A 308 14.17 -4.96 6.84
C GLY A 308 14.01 -4.39 8.26
N SER A 309 12.77 -4.12 8.68
CA SER A 309 12.51 -3.42 9.94
C SER A 309 12.65 -4.33 11.16
N ARG A 310 13.20 -3.77 12.24
CA ARG A 310 13.30 -4.38 13.57
C ARG A 310 12.50 -3.58 14.59
N GLY A 311 12.01 -4.24 15.63
CA GLY A 311 11.22 -3.61 16.69
C GLY A 311 9.75 -3.99 16.65
N THR A 312 8.90 -3.24 17.36
CA THR A 312 7.48 -3.60 17.51
C THR A 312 6.63 -3.18 16.34
N GLU A 313 5.46 -3.79 16.19
CA GLU A 313 4.49 -3.42 15.14
C GLU A 313 4.00 -1.98 15.34
N GLU A 314 3.77 -1.58 16.59
CA GLU A 314 3.33 -0.22 16.97
C GLU A 314 4.33 0.84 16.50
N LYS A 315 5.64 0.59 16.62
CA LYS A 315 6.67 1.53 16.15
C LYS A 315 6.67 1.64 14.63
N ARG A 316 6.47 0.52 13.92
CA ARG A 316 6.34 0.52 12.46
C ARG A 316 5.11 1.28 12.01
N ASP A 317 3.96 1.02 12.62
CA ASP A 317 2.68 1.67 12.33
C ASP A 317 2.74 3.17 12.64
N ALA A 318 3.28 3.55 13.82
CA ALA A 318 3.47 4.95 14.20
C ALA A 318 4.36 5.73 13.21
N THR A 319 5.36 5.07 12.61
CA THR A 319 6.21 5.67 11.56
C THR A 319 5.38 6.02 10.32
N LEU A 320 4.54 5.10 9.84
CA LEU A 320 3.68 5.35 8.67
C LEU A 320 2.58 6.39 8.98
N ALA A 321 2.03 6.36 10.19
CA ALA A 321 1.10 7.39 10.66
C ALA A 321 1.75 8.78 10.73
N ALA A 322 3.02 8.87 11.14
CA ALA A 322 3.76 10.13 11.16
C ALA A 322 3.99 10.69 9.74
N VAL A 323 4.29 9.83 8.76
CA VAL A 323 4.38 10.23 7.34
C VAL A 323 3.06 10.84 6.89
N ALA A 324 1.94 10.15 7.14
CA ALA A 324 0.61 10.61 6.72
C ALA A 324 0.22 11.94 7.39
N ARG A 325 0.48 12.08 8.68
CA ARG A 325 0.19 13.32 9.43
C ARG A 325 0.96 14.52 8.90
N ALA A 326 2.24 14.35 8.60
CA ALA A 326 3.07 15.42 8.07
C ALA A 326 2.65 15.79 6.64
N ALA A 327 2.39 14.79 5.78
CA ALA A 327 1.93 14.98 4.41
C ALA A 327 0.56 15.69 4.35
N TYR A 328 -0.38 15.28 5.20
CA TYR A 328 -1.71 15.90 5.26
C TYR A 328 -1.63 17.37 5.69
N ARG A 329 -0.86 17.70 6.75
CA ARG A 329 -0.67 19.09 7.18
C ARG A 329 -0.09 19.94 6.05
N TRP A 330 0.96 19.46 5.41
CA TRP A 330 1.58 20.15 4.28
C TRP A 330 0.59 20.41 3.14
N ALA A 331 -0.25 19.43 2.80
CA ALA A 331 -1.26 19.60 1.75
C ALA A 331 -2.36 20.61 2.15
N MET A 332 -2.65 20.74 3.47
CA MET A 332 -3.65 21.68 3.97
C MET A 332 -3.15 23.13 4.04
N GLU A 333 -1.85 23.39 4.01
CA GLU A 333 -1.26 24.73 3.97
C GLU A 333 -1.14 25.28 2.53
N ARG A 334 -1.44 24.47 1.52
CA ARG A 334 -1.41 24.83 0.09
C ARG A 334 -2.82 25.10 -0.41
#